data_de9358797174eede74bbfd49f6dd3a2f
#
_entry.id   de9358797174eede74bbfd49f6dd3a2f
#
_cell.length_a   1.000
_cell.length_b   1.000
_cell.length_c   1.000
_cell.angle_alpha   90.00
_cell.angle_beta   90.00
_cell.angle_gamma   90.00
#
_symmetry.space_group_name_H-M   'P 1'
#
loop_
_entity.id
_entity.type
_entity.pdbx_description
1 polymer ?
#
loop_
_entity_poly.entity_id
_entity_poly.type
_entity_poly.pdbx_seq_one_letter_code
_entity_poly.pdbx_strand_id
1 'polypeptide(L)'
;KRLAGRLFLDVSRRGPVTPRGIGKIVTRPYSPDAGDIDLDASMNTILEAHAAHQAIDPEGLKVRSWARPGTAISLLVDRSGSMGGKPLATSAMAAAAVAWRSPSDYSVIAFGKDVVVAKGQTSMKSSEEVINDVLALRGFGTTDLAGALRGAGEQLSRTRAGRRITVILSDCRATVAGDVQAAALALDEVVILAPCGDDAEAQVLAWQVGARIACIDGPSDIPAALQAVLGD
;
A
#
# COMPACT_ATOMS: atom_id res chain seq x y z
N LYS A 1 -2.32 21.05 8.57
CA LYS A 1 -2.36 19.88 7.67
C LYS A 1 -0.97 19.25 7.51
N ARG A 2 0.11 19.99 7.17
CA ARG A 2 1.49 19.42 7.00
C ARG A 2 2.03 18.73 8.23
N LEU A 3 1.78 19.27 9.44
CA LEU A 3 2.16 18.64 10.71
C LEU A 3 1.43 17.31 10.95
N ALA A 4 0.15 17.23 10.61
CA ALA A 4 -0.63 16.00 10.73
C ALA A 4 -0.10 14.89 9.81
N GLY A 5 0.22 15.20 8.54
CA GLY A 5 0.80 14.23 7.60
C GLY A 5 2.11 13.64 8.11
N ARG A 6 3.02 14.44 8.67
CA ARG A 6 4.27 13.95 9.25
C ARG A 6 4.05 13.07 10.48
N LEU A 7 3.12 13.45 11.35
CA LEU A 7 2.79 12.66 12.54
C LEU A 7 2.28 11.26 12.15
N PHE A 8 1.40 11.16 11.15
CA PHE A 8 0.89 9.89 10.66
C PHE A 8 2.00 9.03 10.05
N LEU A 9 2.92 9.61 9.28
CA LEU A 9 4.07 8.90 8.74
C LEU A 9 4.99 8.37 9.85
N ASP A 10 5.26 9.17 10.88
CA ASP A 10 6.12 8.74 12.00
C ASP A 10 5.49 7.61 12.83
N VAL A 11 4.19 7.63 13.02
CA VAL A 11 3.48 6.54 13.72
C VAL A 11 3.47 5.26 12.87
N SER A 12 3.26 5.39 11.55
CA SER A 12 3.24 4.22 10.65
C SER A 12 4.59 3.48 10.55
N ARG A 13 5.71 4.17 10.86
CA ARG A 13 7.07 3.60 10.85
C ARG A 13 7.39 2.68 12.02
N ARG A 14 6.57 2.63 13.06
CA ARG A 14 6.87 1.91 14.31
C ARG A 14 6.68 0.40 14.26
N GLY A 15 6.30 -0.17 13.12
CA GLY A 15 6.21 -1.62 12.93
C GLY A 15 7.56 -2.25 12.56
N PRO A 16 7.88 -3.46 13.05
CA PRO A 16 9.10 -4.15 12.67
C PRO A 16 9.06 -4.55 11.20
N VAL A 17 10.10 -4.15 10.45
CA VAL A 17 10.31 -4.62 9.07
C VAL A 17 11.29 -5.78 9.14
N THR A 18 10.81 -7.01 9.17
CA THR A 18 11.67 -8.20 9.08
C THR A 18 11.66 -8.69 7.64
N PRO A 19 12.79 -8.63 6.92
CA PRO A 19 12.86 -9.11 5.56
C PRO A 19 13.18 -10.60 5.52
N ARG A 20 12.17 -11.45 5.39
CA ARG A 20 12.34 -12.87 5.05
C ARG A 20 11.36 -13.26 3.95
N GLY A 21 11.86 -13.81 2.86
CA GLY A 21 11.03 -14.31 1.76
C GLY A 21 11.86 -14.86 0.62
N ILE A 22 11.33 -15.84 -0.10
CA ILE A 22 11.91 -16.41 -1.32
C ILE A 22 11.82 -15.33 -2.40
N GLY A 23 12.96 -14.82 -2.86
CA GLY A 23 13.06 -13.80 -3.89
C GLY A 23 14.00 -14.21 -5.02
N LYS A 24 14.00 -13.46 -6.11
CA LYS A 24 14.99 -13.56 -7.17
C LYS A 24 16.19 -12.67 -6.83
N ILE A 25 17.41 -13.19 -7.00
CA ILE A 25 18.61 -12.37 -6.90
C ILE A 25 18.65 -11.42 -8.10
N VAL A 26 18.78 -10.13 -7.83
CA VAL A 26 18.91 -9.07 -8.85
C VAL A 26 20.14 -8.24 -8.58
N THR A 27 20.78 -7.78 -9.66
CA THR A 27 21.89 -6.84 -9.62
C THR A 27 21.34 -5.42 -9.63
N ARG A 28 21.80 -4.58 -8.68
CA ARG A 28 21.40 -3.16 -8.52
C ARG A 28 22.63 -2.29 -8.35
N PRO A 29 22.55 -0.97 -8.57
CA PRO A 29 23.61 -0.03 -8.18
C PRO A 29 23.94 -0.18 -6.70
N TYR A 30 25.20 0.06 -6.36
CA TYR A 30 25.69 -0.05 -5.00
C TYR A 30 24.92 0.86 -4.04
N SER A 31 24.62 0.31 -2.88
CA SER A 31 24.12 1.05 -1.73
C SER A 31 24.70 0.38 -0.47
N PRO A 32 25.13 1.11 0.57
CA PRO A 32 25.83 0.56 1.73
C PRO A 32 25.12 -0.60 2.43
N ASP A 33 23.77 -0.65 2.35
CA ASP A 33 22.96 -1.66 3.05
C ASP A 33 22.26 -2.64 2.08
N ALA A 34 22.68 -2.70 0.81
CA ALA A 34 21.87 -3.35 -0.25
C ALA A 34 22.23 -4.81 -0.56
N GLY A 35 23.23 -5.41 0.10
CA GLY A 35 23.66 -6.80 -0.15
C GLY A 35 25.14 -6.94 -0.51
N ASP A 36 25.52 -8.08 -1.10
CA ASP A 36 26.91 -8.38 -1.46
C ASP A 36 27.31 -7.76 -2.79
N ILE A 37 28.56 -7.34 -2.94
CA ILE A 37 29.07 -6.80 -4.20
C ILE A 37 29.01 -7.86 -5.29
N ASP A 38 28.41 -7.52 -6.41
CA ASP A 38 28.40 -8.33 -7.63
C ASP A 38 29.74 -8.11 -8.36
N LEU A 39 30.71 -8.99 -8.12
CA LEU A 39 32.03 -8.90 -8.68
C LEU A 39 32.00 -8.95 -10.20
N ASP A 40 31.19 -9.83 -10.78
CA ASP A 40 31.08 -9.98 -12.24
C ASP A 40 30.55 -8.71 -12.89
N ALA A 41 29.47 -8.14 -12.31
CA ALA A 41 28.85 -6.92 -12.83
C ALA A 41 29.66 -5.66 -12.54
N SER A 42 30.59 -5.67 -11.58
CA SER A 42 31.45 -4.58 -11.17
C SER A 42 32.87 -4.66 -11.76
N MET A 43 33.20 -5.75 -12.45
CA MET A 43 34.56 -6.06 -12.91
C MET A 43 35.19 -4.94 -13.70
N ASN A 44 34.46 -4.32 -14.64
CA ASN A 44 34.99 -3.22 -15.47
C ASN A 44 35.39 -2.02 -14.61
N THR A 45 34.52 -1.60 -13.68
CA THR A 45 34.80 -0.49 -12.75
C THR A 45 36.04 -0.77 -11.88
N ILE A 46 36.17 -2.03 -11.40
CA ILE A 46 37.30 -2.45 -10.58
C ILE A 46 38.61 -2.42 -11.41
N LEU A 47 38.59 -2.96 -12.63
CA LEU A 47 39.76 -2.99 -13.51
C LEU A 47 40.19 -1.60 -13.95
N GLU A 48 39.24 -0.71 -14.29
CA GLU A 48 39.50 0.67 -14.66
C GLU A 48 40.16 1.45 -13.51
N ALA A 49 39.62 1.33 -12.29
CA ALA A 49 40.19 1.96 -11.10
C ALA A 49 41.60 1.42 -10.80
N HIS A 50 41.81 0.10 -10.94
CA HIS A 50 43.11 -0.51 -10.74
C HIS A 50 44.14 -0.06 -11.78
N ALA A 51 43.76 0.00 -13.06
CA ALA A 51 44.63 0.46 -14.14
C ALA A 51 45.00 1.95 -13.99
N ALA A 52 44.07 2.76 -13.48
CA ALA A 52 44.27 4.18 -13.22
C ALA A 52 45.00 4.47 -11.88
N HIS A 53 45.29 3.46 -11.08
CA HIS A 53 45.81 3.59 -9.69
C HIS A 53 44.92 4.53 -8.82
N GLN A 54 43.61 4.46 -8.99
CA GLN A 54 42.63 5.27 -8.27
C GLN A 54 41.77 4.41 -7.34
N ALA A 55 41.14 5.06 -6.36
CA ALA A 55 40.14 4.40 -5.54
C ALA A 55 38.93 4.01 -6.38
N ILE A 56 38.31 2.87 -6.06
CA ILE A 56 37.10 2.41 -6.75
C ILE A 56 35.97 3.37 -6.45
N ASP A 57 35.30 3.88 -7.50
CA ASP A 57 34.12 4.71 -7.37
C ASP A 57 32.92 3.82 -6.97
N PRO A 58 32.31 4.06 -5.79
CA PRO A 58 31.14 3.30 -5.35
C PRO A 58 29.94 3.39 -6.30
N GLU A 59 29.78 4.49 -7.05
CA GLU A 59 28.67 4.68 -7.98
C GLU A 59 28.75 3.71 -9.18
N GLY A 60 29.93 3.27 -9.55
CA GLY A 60 30.15 2.27 -10.59
C GLY A 60 29.99 0.82 -10.13
N LEU A 61 29.96 0.59 -8.82
CA LEU A 61 29.77 -0.75 -8.28
C LEU A 61 28.33 -1.22 -8.35
N LYS A 62 28.17 -2.55 -8.42
CA LYS A 62 26.87 -3.21 -8.37
C LYS A 62 26.82 -4.22 -7.24
N VAL A 63 25.65 -4.42 -6.68
CA VAL A 63 25.40 -5.38 -5.60
C VAL A 63 24.37 -6.41 -6.01
N ARG A 64 24.54 -7.63 -5.56
CA ARG A 64 23.51 -8.68 -5.62
C ARG A 64 22.65 -8.59 -4.37
N SER A 65 21.39 -8.35 -4.58
CA SER A 65 20.41 -8.34 -3.49
C SER A 65 19.22 -9.21 -3.85
N TRP A 66 18.56 -9.75 -2.83
CA TRP A 66 17.30 -10.44 -3.02
C TRP A 66 16.24 -9.42 -3.41
N ALA A 67 15.76 -9.48 -4.66
CA ALA A 67 14.55 -8.76 -5.03
C ALA A 67 13.36 -9.60 -4.57
N ARG A 68 12.60 -9.07 -3.64
CA ARG A 68 11.25 -9.56 -3.43
C ARG A 68 10.43 -9.23 -4.67
N PRO A 69 9.51 -10.12 -5.12
CA PRO A 69 8.48 -9.69 -6.02
C PRO A 69 7.86 -8.43 -5.41
N GLY A 70 7.91 -7.32 -6.13
CA GLY A 70 7.34 -6.06 -5.64
C GLY A 70 5.91 -6.30 -5.19
N THR A 71 5.51 -5.71 -4.08
CA THR A 71 4.13 -5.70 -3.62
C THR A 71 3.51 -4.38 -4.01
N ALA A 72 2.43 -4.43 -4.79
CA ALA A 72 1.60 -3.28 -5.11
C ALA A 72 0.37 -3.27 -4.23
N ILE A 73 -0.01 -2.11 -3.73
CA ILE A 73 -1.17 -1.96 -2.84
C ILE A 73 -2.13 -0.92 -3.42
N SER A 74 -3.42 -1.27 -3.52
CA SER A 74 -4.49 -0.31 -3.77
C SER A 74 -5.32 -0.15 -2.49
N LEU A 75 -5.29 1.03 -1.88
CA LEU A 75 -6.06 1.35 -0.70
C LEU A 75 -7.39 1.99 -1.10
N LEU A 76 -8.49 1.37 -0.71
CA LEU A 76 -9.84 1.88 -0.84
C LEU A 76 -10.30 2.47 0.50
N VAL A 77 -10.67 3.73 0.49
CA VAL A 77 -11.07 4.48 1.68
C VAL A 77 -12.53 4.88 1.55
N ASP A 78 -13.37 4.34 2.43
CA ASP A 78 -14.75 4.71 2.52
C ASP A 78 -14.89 6.11 3.13
N ARG A 79 -15.68 6.97 2.45
CA ARG A 79 -15.99 8.31 2.90
C ARG A 79 -17.42 8.41 3.46
N SER A 80 -18.13 7.30 3.61
CA SER A 80 -19.47 7.29 4.18
C SER A 80 -19.46 7.67 5.66
N GLY A 81 -20.56 8.18 6.16
CA GLY A 81 -20.68 8.63 7.55
C GLY A 81 -20.67 7.50 8.59
N SER A 82 -20.78 6.23 8.14
CA SER A 82 -20.86 5.04 8.99
C SER A 82 -19.55 4.65 9.67
N MET A 83 -18.41 5.17 9.20
CA MET A 83 -17.07 4.85 9.72
C MET A 83 -16.79 5.37 11.15
N GLY A 84 -17.81 5.77 11.93
CA GLY A 84 -17.74 6.13 13.35
C GLY A 84 -16.69 7.23 13.68
N GLY A 85 -17.04 8.23 14.42
CA GLY A 85 -16.31 9.34 15.08
C GLY A 85 -14.93 9.85 14.60
N LYS A 86 -14.11 9.07 13.86
CA LYS A 86 -12.78 9.49 13.41
C LYS A 86 -12.39 8.98 12.00
N PRO A 87 -13.29 8.95 11.01
CA PRO A 87 -13.03 8.29 9.72
C PRO A 87 -11.85 8.90 8.97
N LEU A 88 -11.72 10.22 9.03
CA LEU A 88 -10.70 10.96 8.29
C LEU A 88 -9.28 10.69 8.81
N ALA A 89 -9.12 10.65 10.14
CA ALA A 89 -7.82 10.35 10.76
C ALA A 89 -7.41 8.89 10.50
N THR A 90 -8.37 7.97 10.54
CA THR A 90 -8.17 6.54 10.23
C THR A 90 -7.75 6.35 8.78
N SER A 91 -8.42 7.04 7.85
CA SER A 91 -8.07 7.04 6.42
C SER A 91 -6.68 7.59 6.14
N ALA A 92 -6.31 8.68 6.81
CA ALA A 92 -4.99 9.29 6.69
C ALA A 92 -3.89 8.37 7.24
N MET A 93 -4.14 7.68 8.35
CA MET A 93 -3.21 6.69 8.92
C MET A 93 -3.07 5.48 7.99
N ALA A 94 -4.16 4.99 7.41
CA ALA A 94 -4.11 3.89 6.45
C ALA A 94 -3.29 4.28 5.21
N ALA A 95 -3.49 5.47 4.66
CA ALA A 95 -2.71 5.98 3.54
C ALA A 95 -1.21 6.10 3.88
N ALA A 96 -0.88 6.58 5.09
CA ALA A 96 0.50 6.65 5.58
C ALA A 96 1.14 5.27 5.72
N ALA A 97 0.41 4.31 6.30
CA ALA A 97 0.92 2.95 6.52
C ALA A 97 1.13 2.20 5.19
N VAL A 98 0.22 2.36 4.23
CA VAL A 98 0.37 1.78 2.88
C VAL A 98 1.53 2.43 2.14
N ALA A 99 1.67 3.75 2.19
CA ALA A 99 2.80 4.47 1.59
C ALA A 99 4.14 4.05 2.18
N TRP A 100 4.19 3.75 3.46
CA TRP A 100 5.39 3.22 4.11
C TRP A 100 5.72 1.79 3.64
N ARG A 101 4.71 0.95 3.49
CA ARG A 101 4.88 -0.47 3.15
C ARG A 101 5.23 -0.68 1.68
N SER A 102 4.71 0.15 0.79
CA SER A 102 4.97 0.10 -0.66
C SER A 102 5.17 1.52 -1.22
N PRO A 103 6.29 2.18 -0.91
CA PRO A 103 6.45 3.61 -1.17
C PRO A 103 6.41 4.00 -2.65
N SER A 104 6.79 3.10 -3.54
CA SER A 104 6.85 3.35 -4.98
C SER A 104 5.65 2.79 -5.76
N ASP A 105 4.88 1.87 -5.19
CA ASP A 105 3.86 1.12 -5.94
C ASP A 105 2.57 0.97 -5.13
N TYR A 106 1.87 2.08 -4.94
CA TYR A 106 0.57 2.10 -4.31
C TYR A 106 -0.36 3.13 -4.93
N SER A 107 -1.66 2.87 -4.81
CA SER A 107 -2.74 3.81 -5.12
C SER A 107 -3.64 4.04 -3.92
N VAL A 108 -4.32 5.17 -3.91
CA VAL A 108 -5.33 5.51 -2.91
C VAL A 108 -6.59 5.97 -3.64
N ILE A 109 -7.67 5.29 -3.39
CA ILE A 109 -8.98 5.56 -3.96
C ILE A 109 -9.94 5.85 -2.81
N ALA A 110 -10.58 7.00 -2.84
CA ALA A 110 -11.63 7.33 -1.90
C ALA A 110 -12.98 7.14 -2.59
N PHE A 111 -13.90 6.47 -1.93
CA PHE A 111 -15.20 6.17 -2.50
C PHE A 111 -16.34 6.55 -1.56
N GLY A 112 -17.48 6.81 -2.14
CA GLY A 112 -18.75 7.14 -1.53
C GLY A 112 -19.77 7.10 -2.67
N LYS A 113 -20.50 8.19 -2.91
CA LYS A 113 -21.33 8.35 -4.11
C LYS A 113 -20.51 8.26 -5.40
N ASP A 114 -19.32 8.88 -5.36
CA ASP A 114 -18.37 8.91 -6.46
C ASP A 114 -17.08 8.19 -6.05
N VAL A 115 -16.38 7.61 -7.02
CA VAL A 115 -15.07 7.00 -6.86
C VAL A 115 -14.01 7.99 -7.31
N VAL A 116 -13.12 8.40 -6.40
CA VAL A 116 -12.09 9.41 -6.63
C VAL A 116 -10.72 8.82 -6.40
N VAL A 117 -9.86 8.86 -7.42
CA VAL A 117 -8.46 8.43 -7.30
C VAL A 117 -7.64 9.58 -6.69
N ALA A 118 -7.36 9.53 -5.40
CA ALA A 118 -6.53 10.51 -4.70
C ALA A 118 -5.05 10.39 -5.10
N LYS A 119 -4.59 9.15 -5.32
CA LYS A 119 -3.27 8.84 -5.90
C LYS A 119 -3.38 7.65 -6.86
N GLY A 120 -2.98 7.86 -8.11
CA GLY A 120 -2.86 6.76 -9.09
C GLY A 120 -1.63 5.89 -8.81
N GLN A 121 -1.66 4.61 -9.25
CA GLN A 121 -0.59 3.63 -9.02
C GLN A 121 0.77 4.11 -9.50
N THR A 122 0.81 4.71 -10.68
CA THR A 122 2.04 5.22 -11.33
C THR A 122 2.31 6.71 -11.07
N SER A 123 1.49 7.36 -10.24
CA SER A 123 1.61 8.79 -9.96
C SER A 123 2.79 9.07 -9.01
N MET A 124 3.62 10.05 -9.38
CA MET A 124 4.77 10.54 -8.61
C MET A 124 4.34 11.58 -7.54
N LYS A 125 3.40 11.20 -6.68
CA LYS A 125 2.87 12.06 -5.63
C LYS A 125 3.52 11.72 -4.30
N SER A 126 3.97 12.71 -3.53
CA SER A 126 4.57 12.47 -2.23
C SER A 126 3.54 11.92 -1.23
N SER A 127 3.99 11.10 -0.28
CA SER A 127 3.10 10.55 0.76
C SER A 127 2.43 11.65 1.58
N GLU A 128 3.12 12.76 1.83
CA GLU A 128 2.55 13.91 2.56
C GLU A 128 1.40 14.57 1.77
N GLU A 129 1.56 14.73 0.46
CA GLU A 129 0.49 15.25 -0.41
C GLU A 129 -0.72 14.32 -0.43
N VAL A 130 -0.49 13.01 -0.56
CA VAL A 130 -1.56 12.01 -0.54
C VAL A 130 -2.36 12.06 0.76
N ILE A 131 -1.67 12.10 1.91
CA ILE A 131 -2.32 12.20 3.22
C ILE A 131 -3.13 13.51 3.33
N ASN A 132 -2.56 14.63 2.86
CA ASN A 132 -3.27 15.91 2.87
C ASN A 132 -4.50 15.90 1.97
N ASP A 133 -4.43 15.24 0.83
CA ASP A 133 -5.59 15.08 -0.06
C ASP A 133 -6.67 14.21 0.58
N VAL A 134 -6.29 13.07 1.16
CA VAL A 134 -7.23 12.23 1.91
C VAL A 134 -7.89 13.01 3.04
N LEU A 135 -7.13 13.82 3.79
CA LEU A 135 -7.66 14.71 4.83
C LEU A 135 -8.55 15.85 4.30
N ALA A 136 -8.44 16.21 3.03
CA ALA A 136 -9.27 17.21 2.40
C ALA A 136 -10.59 16.65 1.84
N LEU A 137 -10.68 15.34 1.65
CA LEU A 137 -11.87 14.68 1.12
C LEU A 137 -13.03 14.82 2.11
N ARG A 138 -14.19 15.14 1.56
CA ARG A 138 -15.47 15.15 2.29
C ARG A 138 -16.35 14.07 1.67
N GLY A 139 -17.01 13.29 2.50
CA GLY A 139 -17.93 12.26 2.04
C GLY A 139 -19.31 12.41 2.67
N PHE A 140 -20.33 12.17 1.87
CA PHE A 140 -21.71 12.13 2.31
C PHE A 140 -22.47 11.13 1.42
N GLY A 141 -23.41 10.39 2.02
CA GLY A 141 -24.44 9.68 1.26
C GLY A 141 -24.09 8.23 0.92
N THR A 142 -24.30 7.86 -0.32
CA THR A 142 -24.23 6.48 -0.80
C THR A 142 -22.81 5.95 -0.95
N THR A 143 -22.67 4.60 -0.93
CA THR A 143 -21.39 3.87 -0.98
C THR A 143 -21.35 2.97 -2.20
N ASP A 144 -20.58 3.35 -3.24
CA ASP A 144 -20.30 2.54 -4.43
C ASP A 144 -19.05 1.67 -4.23
N LEU A 145 -19.19 0.61 -3.46
CA LEU A 145 -18.10 -0.32 -3.19
C LEU A 145 -17.70 -1.12 -4.45
N ALA A 146 -18.67 -1.51 -5.28
CA ALA A 146 -18.38 -2.25 -6.51
C ALA A 146 -17.57 -1.41 -7.51
N GLY A 147 -17.90 -0.12 -7.65
CA GLY A 147 -17.12 0.81 -8.45
C GLY A 147 -15.71 1.03 -7.93
N ALA A 148 -15.56 1.13 -6.60
CA ALA A 148 -14.25 1.25 -5.96
C ALA A 148 -13.35 0.02 -6.20
N LEU A 149 -13.90 -1.20 -6.09
CA LEU A 149 -13.18 -2.45 -6.36
C LEU A 149 -12.73 -2.54 -7.83
N ARG A 150 -13.60 -2.18 -8.78
CA ARG A 150 -13.19 -2.09 -10.20
C ARG A 150 -12.08 -1.06 -10.40
N GLY A 151 -12.18 0.11 -9.76
CA GLY A 151 -11.12 1.12 -9.79
C GLY A 151 -9.80 0.61 -9.21
N ALA A 152 -9.82 -0.21 -8.15
CA ALA A 152 -8.62 -0.86 -7.62
C ALA A 152 -8.00 -1.80 -8.65
N GLY A 153 -8.81 -2.63 -9.32
CA GLY A 153 -8.35 -3.51 -10.39
C GLY A 153 -7.67 -2.75 -11.54
N GLU A 154 -8.27 -1.62 -11.96
CA GLU A 154 -7.68 -0.74 -12.97
C GLU A 154 -6.34 -0.13 -12.52
N GLN A 155 -6.20 0.27 -11.27
CA GLN A 155 -4.92 0.78 -10.75
C GLN A 155 -3.88 -0.34 -10.68
N LEU A 156 -4.22 -1.49 -10.13
CA LEU A 156 -3.33 -2.64 -10.00
C LEU A 156 -2.94 -3.29 -11.34
N SER A 157 -3.72 -3.12 -12.39
CA SER A 157 -3.34 -3.56 -13.74
C SER A 157 -2.15 -2.79 -14.32
N ARG A 158 -1.85 -1.60 -13.79
CA ARG A 158 -0.75 -0.73 -14.25
C ARG A 158 0.61 -1.09 -13.63
N THR A 159 0.63 -1.99 -12.66
CA THR A 159 1.87 -2.43 -12.00
C THR A 159 2.39 -3.74 -12.57
N ARG A 160 3.71 -3.95 -12.42
CA ARG A 160 4.39 -5.22 -12.70
C ARG A 160 4.73 -6.00 -11.42
N ALA A 161 4.18 -5.59 -10.27
CA ALA A 161 4.40 -6.28 -9.01
C ALA A 161 3.90 -7.73 -9.09
N GLY A 162 4.65 -8.63 -8.46
CA GLY A 162 4.28 -10.05 -8.40
C GLY A 162 3.16 -10.33 -7.40
N ARG A 163 2.93 -9.44 -6.44
CA ARG A 163 1.83 -9.49 -5.45
C ARG A 163 1.03 -8.21 -5.53
N ARG A 164 -0.27 -8.32 -5.73
CA ARG A 164 -1.20 -7.18 -5.84
C ARG A 164 -2.27 -7.31 -4.77
N ILE A 165 -2.36 -6.32 -3.91
CA ILE A 165 -3.24 -6.35 -2.76
C ILE A 165 -4.20 -5.17 -2.82
N THR A 166 -5.49 -5.43 -2.63
CA THR A 166 -6.50 -4.41 -2.40
C THR A 166 -6.84 -4.38 -0.92
N VAL A 167 -6.61 -3.24 -0.28
CA VAL A 167 -6.97 -2.99 1.13
C VAL A 167 -8.23 -2.15 1.15
N ILE A 168 -9.29 -2.66 1.76
CA ILE A 168 -10.57 -1.97 1.91
C ILE A 168 -10.66 -1.45 3.36
N LEU A 169 -10.82 -0.16 3.53
CA LEU A 169 -11.12 0.49 4.81
C LEU A 169 -12.58 0.92 4.79
N SER A 170 -13.48 0.04 5.27
CA SER A 170 -14.94 0.23 5.22
C SER A 170 -15.66 -0.80 6.08
N ASP A 171 -16.89 -0.49 6.50
CA ASP A 171 -17.87 -1.46 7.03
C ASP A 171 -18.47 -2.37 5.92
N CYS A 172 -18.11 -2.09 4.66
CA CYS A 172 -18.57 -2.79 3.46
C CYS A 172 -20.09 -2.70 3.18
N ARG A 173 -20.81 -1.75 3.77
CA ARG A 173 -22.24 -1.51 3.47
C ARG A 173 -22.39 -0.80 2.13
N ALA A 174 -22.49 -1.57 1.05
CA ALA A 174 -22.78 -1.02 -0.26
C ALA A 174 -24.25 -0.56 -0.35
N THR A 175 -24.44 0.70 -0.74
CA THR A 175 -25.78 1.29 -0.93
C THR A 175 -26.09 1.60 -2.38
N VAL A 176 -25.08 1.56 -3.24
CA VAL A 176 -25.24 1.65 -4.70
C VAL A 176 -25.35 0.25 -5.29
N ALA A 177 -26.26 0.06 -6.23
CA ALA A 177 -26.42 -1.22 -6.91
C ALA A 177 -25.15 -1.60 -7.68
N GLY A 178 -24.69 -2.84 -7.49
CA GLY A 178 -23.52 -3.38 -8.15
C GLY A 178 -23.15 -4.74 -7.58
N ASP A 179 -22.49 -5.58 -8.37
CA ASP A 179 -22.02 -6.87 -7.93
C ASP A 179 -20.66 -6.72 -7.23
N VAL A 180 -20.72 -6.50 -5.91
CA VAL A 180 -19.54 -6.33 -5.04
C VAL A 180 -18.71 -7.61 -4.99
N GLN A 181 -19.40 -8.76 -4.91
CA GLN A 181 -18.73 -10.06 -4.83
C GLN A 181 -17.93 -10.34 -6.10
N ALA A 182 -18.54 -10.18 -7.28
CA ALA A 182 -17.85 -10.41 -8.55
C ALA A 182 -16.69 -9.42 -8.74
N ALA A 183 -16.86 -8.15 -8.34
CA ALA A 183 -15.79 -7.15 -8.40
C ALA A 183 -14.62 -7.47 -7.48
N ALA A 184 -14.89 -8.02 -6.29
CA ALA A 184 -13.84 -8.42 -5.35
C ALA A 184 -13.13 -9.71 -5.80
N LEU A 185 -13.85 -10.70 -6.32
CA LEU A 185 -13.28 -11.95 -6.86
C LEU A 185 -12.40 -11.74 -8.11
N ALA A 186 -12.55 -10.61 -8.79
CA ALA A 186 -11.69 -10.22 -9.92
C ALA A 186 -10.31 -9.69 -9.48
N LEU A 187 -10.08 -9.50 -8.18
CA LEU A 187 -8.83 -8.99 -7.60
C LEU A 187 -7.97 -10.15 -7.09
N ASP A 188 -6.64 -9.99 -7.13
CA ASP A 188 -5.70 -11.06 -6.76
C ASP A 188 -5.74 -11.37 -5.25
N GLU A 189 -5.74 -10.32 -4.42
CA GLU A 189 -5.78 -10.44 -2.96
C GLU A 189 -6.59 -9.29 -2.37
N VAL A 190 -7.56 -9.61 -1.53
CA VAL A 190 -8.41 -8.64 -0.84
C VAL A 190 -8.19 -8.74 0.67
N VAL A 191 -8.07 -7.60 1.31
CA VAL A 191 -7.92 -7.42 2.74
C VAL A 191 -8.91 -6.37 3.21
N ILE A 192 -9.61 -6.62 4.30
CA ILE A 192 -10.61 -5.71 4.84
C ILE A 192 -10.20 -5.24 6.24
N LEU A 193 -10.24 -3.92 6.43
CA LEU A 193 -10.12 -3.28 7.73
C LEU A 193 -11.48 -2.65 8.05
N ALA A 194 -12.22 -3.24 8.98
CA ALA A 194 -13.55 -2.80 9.34
C ALA A 194 -13.59 -2.21 10.75
N PRO A 195 -14.52 -1.26 11.04
CA PRO A 195 -14.72 -0.75 12.40
C PRO A 195 -15.18 -1.87 13.34
N CYS A 196 -14.55 -1.98 14.51
CA CYS A 196 -14.99 -2.95 15.52
C CYS A 196 -16.44 -2.67 15.96
N GLY A 197 -17.25 -3.74 16.03
CA GLY A 197 -18.66 -3.64 16.40
C GLY A 197 -19.60 -3.18 15.27
N ASP A 198 -19.07 -2.81 14.09
CA ASP A 198 -19.83 -2.47 12.89
C ASP A 198 -19.22 -3.13 11.64
N ASP A 199 -18.92 -4.40 11.74
CA ASP A 199 -18.17 -5.19 10.76
C ASP A 199 -18.95 -6.37 10.16
N ALA A 200 -20.25 -6.48 10.44
CA ALA A 200 -21.06 -7.63 10.02
C ALA A 200 -21.05 -7.84 8.50
N GLU A 201 -21.26 -6.78 7.71
CA GLU A 201 -21.27 -6.86 6.24
C GLU A 201 -19.86 -7.12 5.70
N ALA A 202 -18.83 -6.57 6.36
CA ALA A 202 -17.43 -6.81 6.03
C ALA A 202 -17.02 -8.27 6.24
N GLN A 203 -17.51 -8.92 7.32
CA GLN A 203 -17.31 -10.34 7.60
C GLN A 203 -17.99 -11.22 6.55
N VAL A 204 -19.21 -10.88 6.15
CA VAL A 204 -19.95 -11.59 5.09
C VAL A 204 -19.17 -11.52 3.78
N LEU A 205 -18.74 -10.31 3.37
CA LEU A 205 -17.96 -10.14 2.15
C LEU A 205 -16.63 -10.91 2.24
N ALA A 206 -15.92 -10.81 3.37
CA ALA A 206 -14.65 -11.52 3.56
C ALA A 206 -14.80 -13.03 3.40
N TRP A 207 -15.85 -13.61 3.97
CA TRP A 207 -16.15 -15.02 3.81
C TRP A 207 -16.47 -15.41 2.36
N GLN A 208 -17.27 -14.58 1.65
CA GLN A 208 -17.66 -14.84 0.26
C GLN A 208 -16.50 -14.83 -0.73
N VAL A 209 -15.49 -13.99 -0.48
CA VAL A 209 -14.37 -13.80 -1.42
C VAL A 209 -13.04 -14.35 -0.90
N GLY A 210 -13.03 -14.98 0.28
CA GLY A 210 -11.81 -15.50 0.90
C GLY A 210 -10.84 -14.40 1.35
N ALA A 211 -11.35 -13.22 1.67
CA ALA A 211 -10.53 -12.09 2.10
C ALA A 211 -10.11 -12.22 3.57
N ARG A 212 -8.94 -11.68 3.91
CA ARG A 212 -8.53 -11.50 5.30
C ARG A 212 -9.18 -10.24 5.86
N ILE A 213 -9.63 -10.30 7.12
CA ILE A 213 -10.28 -9.19 7.79
C ILE A 213 -9.65 -8.94 9.15
N ALA A 214 -9.51 -7.67 9.51
CA ALA A 214 -9.21 -7.23 10.87
C ALA A 214 -10.14 -6.10 11.28
N CYS A 215 -10.51 -6.05 12.54
CA CYS A 215 -11.26 -4.93 13.06
C CYS A 215 -10.33 -3.87 13.67
N ILE A 216 -10.76 -2.62 13.65
CA ILE A 216 -10.04 -1.45 14.12
C ILE A 216 -10.95 -0.54 14.94
N ASP A 217 -10.47 -0.05 16.09
CA ASP A 217 -11.19 0.91 16.93
C ASP A 217 -10.79 2.37 16.63
N GLY A 218 -9.66 2.55 15.94
CA GLY A 218 -9.20 3.89 15.61
C GLY A 218 -7.92 3.94 14.78
N PRO A 219 -7.41 5.16 14.52
CA PRO A 219 -6.23 5.34 13.67
C PRO A 219 -4.97 4.64 14.16
N SER A 220 -4.79 4.49 15.48
CA SER A 220 -3.62 3.85 16.10
C SER A 220 -3.50 2.36 15.79
N ASP A 221 -4.61 1.70 15.48
CA ASP A 221 -4.64 0.26 15.27
C ASP A 221 -4.25 -0.14 13.83
N ILE A 222 -4.31 0.81 12.91
CA ILE A 222 -4.05 0.60 11.48
C ILE A 222 -2.70 -0.09 11.20
N PRO A 223 -1.55 0.36 11.77
CA PRO A 223 -0.27 -0.30 11.48
C PRO A 223 -0.24 -1.76 11.90
N ALA A 224 -0.77 -2.07 13.10
CA ALA A 224 -0.83 -3.42 13.62
C ALA A 224 -1.83 -4.30 12.85
N ALA A 225 -3.01 -3.77 12.53
CA ALA A 225 -4.02 -4.45 11.74
C ALA A 225 -3.51 -4.78 10.33
N LEU A 226 -2.87 -3.81 9.64
CA LEU A 226 -2.25 -4.04 8.34
C LEU A 226 -1.14 -5.10 8.41
N GLN A 227 -0.32 -5.08 9.46
CA GLN A 227 0.71 -6.10 9.65
C GLN A 227 0.11 -7.49 9.82
N ALA A 228 -0.94 -7.61 10.64
CA ALA A 228 -1.61 -8.88 10.89
C ALA A 228 -2.24 -9.49 9.62
N VAL A 229 -2.87 -8.66 8.78
CA VAL A 229 -3.60 -9.13 7.59
C VAL A 229 -2.74 -9.21 6.33
N LEU A 230 -1.69 -8.41 6.19
CA LEU A 230 -0.81 -8.48 5.01
C LEU A 230 0.24 -9.61 5.14
N GLY A 231 0.53 -10.03 6.34
CA GLY A 231 1.62 -10.97 6.61
C GLY A 231 2.99 -10.36 6.29
N ASP A 232 4.02 -11.06 6.62
CA ASP A 232 5.42 -10.71 6.28
C ASP A 232 5.75 -10.99 4.81
#